data_72bb2bacf99b4e1cab0d259de8a169bb
#
_entry.id   72bb2bacf99b4e1cab0d259de8a169bb
#
_cell.length_a   1.000
_cell.length_b   1.000
_cell.length_c   1.000
_cell.angle_alpha   90.00
_cell.angle_beta   90.00
_cell.angle_gamma   90.00
#
_symmetry.space_group_name_H-M   'P 1'
#
loop_
_entity.id
_entity.type
_entity.pdbx_description
1 polymer ?
#
loop_
_entity_poly.entity_id
_entity_poly.type
_entity_poly.pdbx_seq_one_letter_code
_entity_poly.pdbx_strand_id
1 'polypeptide(L)'
;LITPARRVKALLAIAVLAFVVIGTLLLFQPLGSAQGDAVSVTIPAGSGAGEIATQLADAGVIDSAFFFRIRAMLSGKRDSLRSGKHTLRKDMTYGSAIEALSTPEPATSRPTVDVTIPEGRSRREIAPISGKAGLRGSYMEASARFRGALNPLRYGAPRGTRSLEGFLFPATYELDRGAPARDLVERQLAAFVENFAKVDLARSKRKNLTAYDVLIIASMVEREAQLAKERPIIAAVIYNRLSDGTPLGIDATTRYALNKPSGALRQSELEIDSPYNTRKRAGLPPTPIGNPGLSSIRAAAAPADVKFRYFVVKPGTCGEHVFAATIEEHNQNVARYAGARAQAGDRSPDTC
;
A
#
# COMPACT_ATOMS: atom_id res chain seq x y z
N LEU A 1 47.02 56.30 -41.23
CA LEU A 1 47.84 56.14 -40.02
C LEU A 1 46.95 56.04 -38.79
N ILE A 2 46.85 54.85 -38.22
CA ILE A 2 46.05 54.59 -37.00
C ILE A 2 46.79 55.25 -35.82
N THR A 3 46.11 56.16 -35.14
CA THR A 3 46.69 56.89 -34.01
C THR A 3 47.02 55.93 -32.85
N PRO A 4 48.09 56.19 -32.05
CA PRO A 4 48.53 55.27 -30.97
C PRO A 4 47.41 54.97 -29.98
N ALA A 5 46.50 55.88 -29.69
CA ALA A 5 45.36 55.71 -28.82
C ALA A 5 44.30 54.67 -29.37
N ARG A 6 44.12 54.57 -30.70
CA ARG A 6 43.26 53.58 -31.32
C ARG A 6 43.88 52.18 -31.29
N ARG A 7 45.23 52.06 -31.38
CA ARG A 7 45.94 50.78 -31.25
C ARG A 7 45.84 50.22 -29.83
N VAL A 8 45.95 51.04 -28.80
CA VAL A 8 45.82 50.66 -27.41
C VAL A 8 44.37 50.17 -27.12
N LYS A 9 43.37 50.90 -27.59
CA LYS A 9 41.96 50.48 -27.45
C LYS A 9 41.65 49.14 -28.18
N ALA A 10 42.21 48.94 -29.36
CA ALA A 10 42.07 47.71 -30.12
C ALA A 10 42.76 46.54 -29.40
N LEU A 11 43.95 46.70 -28.85
CA LEU A 11 44.67 45.69 -28.09
C LEU A 11 43.91 45.33 -26.80
N LEU A 12 43.34 46.32 -26.10
CA LEU A 12 42.56 46.11 -24.90
C LEU A 12 41.25 45.29 -25.21
N ALA A 13 40.61 45.67 -26.33
CA ALA A 13 39.42 44.95 -26.78
C ALA A 13 39.69 43.47 -27.14
N ILE A 14 40.84 43.24 -27.83
CA ILE A 14 41.29 41.87 -28.16
C ILE A 14 41.62 41.09 -26.87
N ALA A 15 42.31 41.70 -25.91
CA ALA A 15 42.65 41.08 -24.64
C ALA A 15 41.39 40.70 -23.83
N VAL A 16 40.40 41.61 -23.78
CA VAL A 16 39.10 41.33 -23.14
C VAL A 16 38.36 40.21 -23.86
N LEU A 17 38.32 40.24 -25.20
CA LEU A 17 37.67 39.18 -25.98
C LEU A 17 38.35 37.82 -25.75
N ALA A 18 39.69 37.79 -25.77
CA ALA A 18 40.46 36.58 -25.50
C ALA A 18 40.17 36.05 -24.07
N PHE A 19 40.10 36.92 -23.07
CA PHE A 19 39.79 36.58 -21.69
C PHE A 19 38.37 35.97 -21.58
N VAL A 20 37.37 36.57 -22.24
CA VAL A 20 36.00 36.06 -22.27
C VAL A 20 35.91 34.70 -22.96
N VAL A 21 36.59 34.55 -24.11
CA VAL A 21 36.62 33.28 -24.85
C VAL A 21 37.29 32.18 -24.03
N ILE A 22 38.46 32.45 -23.43
CA ILE A 22 39.17 31.48 -22.59
C ILE A 22 38.32 31.14 -21.35
N GLY A 23 37.72 32.11 -20.66
CA GLY A 23 36.84 31.89 -19.52
C GLY A 23 35.63 31.04 -19.88
N THR A 24 35.04 31.27 -21.05
CA THR A 24 33.91 30.45 -21.55
C THR A 24 34.36 29.03 -21.87
N LEU A 25 35.48 28.81 -22.51
CA LEU A 25 36.03 27.49 -22.80
C LEU A 25 36.33 26.70 -21.51
N LEU A 26 36.93 27.34 -20.51
CA LEU A 26 37.22 26.73 -19.21
C LEU A 26 35.93 26.37 -18.43
N LEU A 27 34.91 27.22 -18.51
CA LEU A 27 33.64 26.99 -17.78
C LEU A 27 32.73 25.95 -18.41
N PHE A 28 32.64 25.96 -19.74
CA PHE A 28 31.72 25.07 -20.47
C PHE A 28 32.38 23.80 -20.98
N GLN A 29 33.69 23.72 -21.06
CA GLN A 29 34.49 22.56 -21.49
C GLN A 29 33.89 21.84 -22.71
N PRO A 30 33.63 22.51 -23.85
CA PRO A 30 32.88 21.96 -24.97
C PRO A 30 33.56 20.74 -25.64
N LEU A 31 34.85 20.53 -25.39
CA LEU A 31 35.63 19.40 -25.91
C LEU A 31 35.98 18.36 -24.82
N GLY A 32 35.46 18.54 -23.60
CA GLY A 32 35.71 17.64 -22.51
C GLY A 32 34.87 16.35 -22.65
N SER A 33 35.46 15.19 -22.36
CA SER A 33 34.78 13.91 -22.34
C SER A 33 35.13 13.14 -21.07
N ALA A 34 34.15 12.50 -20.43
CA ALA A 34 34.37 11.66 -19.25
C ALA A 34 35.00 10.31 -19.66
N GLN A 35 36.35 10.29 -19.87
CA GLN A 35 37.09 9.09 -20.33
C GLN A 35 37.94 8.43 -19.23
N GLY A 36 38.03 9.04 -18.04
CA GLY A 36 38.83 8.51 -16.93
C GLY A 36 38.21 7.32 -16.23
N ASP A 37 38.99 6.68 -15.37
CA ASP A 37 38.59 5.54 -14.54
C ASP A 37 37.40 5.88 -13.64
N ALA A 38 36.59 4.85 -13.33
CA ALA A 38 35.51 5.01 -12.39
C ALA A 38 36.04 5.24 -10.96
N VAL A 39 35.54 6.25 -10.29
CA VAL A 39 35.87 6.60 -8.90
C VAL A 39 34.61 6.71 -8.07
N SER A 40 34.64 6.15 -6.86
CA SER A 40 33.52 6.23 -5.92
C SER A 40 33.71 7.40 -4.97
N VAL A 41 32.80 8.38 -5.02
CA VAL A 41 32.80 9.56 -4.14
C VAL A 41 31.59 9.49 -3.23
N THR A 42 31.79 9.70 -1.91
CA THR A 42 30.70 9.73 -0.92
C THR A 42 30.49 11.17 -0.48
N ILE A 43 29.33 11.74 -0.78
CA ILE A 43 28.94 13.10 -0.39
C ILE A 43 28.12 13.03 0.90
N PRO A 44 28.58 13.61 2.01
CA PRO A 44 27.84 13.63 3.27
C PRO A 44 26.49 14.33 3.14
N ALA A 45 25.52 13.90 3.96
CA ALA A 45 24.23 14.57 4.02
C ALA A 45 24.37 16.00 4.55
N GLY A 46 23.77 16.96 3.85
CA GLY A 46 23.85 18.38 4.20
C GLY A 46 25.05 19.13 3.63
N SER A 47 25.93 18.46 2.84
CA SER A 47 27.05 19.13 2.17
C SER A 47 26.54 20.20 1.20
N GLY A 48 27.09 21.41 1.32
CA GLY A 48 26.83 22.50 0.38
C GLY A 48 27.60 22.33 -0.94
N ALA A 49 27.13 23.01 -2.01
CA ALA A 49 27.75 22.92 -3.33
C ALA A 49 29.26 23.24 -3.34
N GLY A 50 29.75 24.03 -2.37
CA GLY A 50 31.18 24.32 -2.20
C GLY A 50 31.97 23.12 -1.71
N GLU A 51 31.49 22.42 -0.71
CA GLU A 51 32.09 21.20 -0.16
C GLU A 51 32.07 20.06 -1.17
N ILE A 52 30.95 19.89 -1.88
CA ILE A 52 30.81 18.92 -2.97
C ILE A 52 31.88 19.20 -4.06
N ALA A 53 32.03 20.45 -4.48
CA ALA A 53 33.01 20.83 -5.49
C ALA A 53 34.45 20.50 -5.06
N THR A 54 34.80 20.74 -3.79
CA THR A 54 36.13 20.42 -3.25
C THR A 54 36.36 18.91 -3.26
N GLN A 55 35.39 18.13 -2.76
CA GLN A 55 35.50 16.66 -2.74
C GLN A 55 35.66 16.05 -4.15
N LEU A 56 34.93 16.59 -5.13
CA LEU A 56 35.04 16.14 -6.52
C LEU A 56 36.42 16.47 -7.13
N ALA A 57 36.98 17.65 -6.84
CA ALA A 57 38.32 18.05 -7.29
C ALA A 57 39.38 17.18 -6.62
N ASP A 58 39.29 16.95 -5.30
CA ASP A 58 40.23 16.10 -4.55
C ASP A 58 40.19 14.64 -5.03
N ALA A 59 39.04 14.15 -5.47
CA ALA A 59 38.86 12.83 -6.06
C ALA A 59 39.32 12.75 -7.54
N GLY A 60 39.73 13.86 -8.15
CA GLY A 60 40.11 13.92 -9.56
C GLY A 60 38.95 13.74 -10.53
N VAL A 61 37.74 13.98 -10.09
CA VAL A 61 36.51 13.89 -10.92
C VAL A 61 36.43 15.13 -11.82
N ILE A 62 36.82 16.30 -11.30
CA ILE A 62 36.81 17.59 -11.99
C ILE A 62 38.13 18.33 -11.78
N ASP A 63 38.49 19.21 -12.72
CA ASP A 63 39.74 19.97 -12.68
C ASP A 63 39.72 21.10 -11.65
N SER A 64 38.58 21.76 -11.42
CA SER A 64 38.48 22.95 -10.58
C SER A 64 37.16 23.04 -9.82
N ALA A 65 37.25 23.08 -8.50
CA ALA A 65 36.13 23.35 -7.62
C ALA A 65 35.48 24.71 -7.86
N PHE A 66 36.28 25.73 -8.22
CA PHE A 66 35.83 27.08 -8.48
C PHE A 66 34.89 27.13 -9.71
N PHE A 67 35.34 26.58 -10.84
CA PHE A 67 34.54 26.59 -12.07
C PHE A 67 33.31 25.69 -11.98
N PHE A 68 33.42 24.58 -11.27
CA PHE A 68 32.25 23.74 -10.98
C PHE A 68 31.13 24.50 -10.22
N ARG A 69 31.49 25.25 -9.18
CA ARG A 69 30.54 26.06 -8.41
C ARG A 69 29.86 27.12 -9.28
N ILE A 70 30.62 27.84 -10.13
CA ILE A 70 30.04 28.80 -11.06
C ILE A 70 29.10 28.09 -12.04
N ARG A 71 29.50 26.96 -12.59
CA ARG A 71 28.69 26.17 -13.53
C ARG A 71 27.43 25.65 -12.91
N ALA A 72 27.47 25.15 -11.67
CA ALA A 72 26.30 24.67 -10.91
C ALA A 72 25.31 25.83 -10.64
N MET A 73 25.83 27.02 -10.30
CA MET A 73 24.99 28.22 -10.11
C MET A 73 24.32 28.66 -11.41
N LEU A 74 25.07 28.74 -12.53
CA LEU A 74 24.53 29.14 -13.83
C LEU A 74 23.52 28.13 -14.40
N SER A 75 23.67 26.86 -14.08
CA SER A 75 22.70 25.81 -14.50
C SER A 75 21.42 25.77 -13.65
N GLY A 76 21.34 26.54 -12.57
CA GLY A 76 20.22 26.48 -11.61
C GLY A 76 20.14 25.17 -10.79
N LYS A 77 21.17 24.31 -10.88
CA LYS A 77 21.19 22.99 -10.22
C LYS A 77 21.99 22.97 -8.91
N ARG A 78 22.38 24.13 -8.39
CA ARG A 78 23.18 24.25 -7.16
C ARG A 78 22.56 23.50 -5.98
N ASP A 79 21.23 23.60 -5.81
CA ASP A 79 20.49 23.04 -4.68
C ASP A 79 19.90 21.66 -5.00
N SER A 80 20.16 21.15 -6.21
CA SER A 80 19.71 19.84 -6.68
C SER A 80 20.78 18.76 -6.57
N LEU A 81 21.99 19.12 -6.11
CA LEU A 81 23.10 18.19 -5.94
C LEU A 81 22.79 17.24 -4.76
N ARG A 82 22.86 15.94 -4.99
CA ARG A 82 22.45 14.92 -4.01
C ARG A 82 23.61 14.42 -3.17
N SER A 83 23.35 14.23 -1.89
CA SER A 83 24.22 13.48 -0.98
C SER A 83 24.10 11.97 -1.23
N GLY A 84 25.11 11.21 -0.82
CA GLY A 84 25.16 9.77 -0.96
C GLY A 84 26.41 9.28 -1.65
N LYS A 85 26.47 7.99 -1.96
CA LYS A 85 27.57 7.36 -2.67
C LYS A 85 27.30 7.44 -4.18
N HIS A 86 28.19 8.10 -4.91
CA HIS A 86 28.10 8.25 -6.37
C HIS A 86 29.30 7.56 -7.04
N THR A 87 29.04 6.86 -8.13
CA THR A 87 30.09 6.33 -8.99
C THR A 87 30.27 7.28 -10.17
N LEU A 88 31.36 8.03 -10.15
CA LEU A 88 31.71 9.03 -11.14
C LEU A 88 32.95 8.59 -11.93
N ARG A 89 33.38 9.36 -12.90
CA ARG A 89 34.61 9.14 -13.63
C ARG A 89 35.61 10.27 -13.38
N LYS A 90 36.88 9.99 -13.50
CA LYS A 90 37.92 11.05 -13.52
C LYS A 90 37.77 11.89 -14.78
N ASP A 91 38.22 13.11 -14.69
CA ASP A 91 38.26 14.06 -15.79
C ASP A 91 36.88 14.35 -16.44
N MET A 92 35.81 14.36 -15.62
CA MET A 92 34.48 14.75 -16.08
C MET A 92 34.38 16.24 -16.33
N THR A 93 33.57 16.64 -17.32
CA THR A 93 33.20 18.05 -17.46
C THR A 93 32.33 18.48 -16.27
N TYR A 94 32.36 19.77 -15.92
CA TYR A 94 31.50 20.30 -14.84
C TYR A 94 30.03 20.04 -15.12
N GLY A 95 29.59 20.12 -16.39
CA GLY A 95 28.23 19.86 -16.80
C GLY A 95 27.82 18.40 -16.55
N SER A 96 28.64 17.44 -16.99
CA SER A 96 28.35 16.01 -16.78
C SER A 96 28.42 15.59 -15.32
N ALA A 97 29.33 16.16 -14.53
CA ALA A 97 29.39 15.93 -13.10
C ALA A 97 28.14 16.46 -12.36
N ILE A 98 27.67 17.68 -12.71
CA ILE A 98 26.44 18.26 -12.17
C ILE A 98 25.24 17.40 -12.56
N GLU A 99 25.15 16.94 -13.79
CA GLU A 99 24.08 16.09 -14.26
C GLU A 99 24.05 14.76 -13.51
N ALA A 100 25.19 14.08 -13.39
CA ALA A 100 25.33 12.85 -12.64
C ALA A 100 24.91 12.99 -11.17
N LEU A 101 25.25 14.11 -10.52
CA LEU A 101 24.88 14.37 -9.13
C LEU A 101 23.46 14.89 -8.95
N SER A 102 22.84 15.49 -9.98
CA SER A 102 21.47 16.00 -9.93
C SER A 102 20.44 15.00 -10.45
N THR A 103 20.86 14.03 -11.27
CA THR A 103 20.00 12.96 -11.75
C THR A 103 19.92 11.89 -10.66
N PRO A 104 18.72 11.36 -10.30
CA PRO A 104 18.64 10.17 -9.49
C PRO A 104 19.50 9.09 -10.15
N GLU A 105 20.45 8.50 -9.41
CA GLU A 105 21.01 7.23 -9.87
C GLU A 105 19.83 6.33 -10.20
N PRO A 106 19.75 5.71 -11.38
CA PRO A 106 18.78 4.66 -11.59
C PRO A 106 19.03 3.71 -10.45
N ALA A 107 18.05 3.63 -9.52
CA ALA A 107 18.14 2.70 -8.40
C ALA A 107 18.57 1.40 -9.05
N THR A 108 19.75 0.90 -8.70
CA THR A 108 20.21 -0.41 -9.18
C THR A 108 19.02 -1.30 -8.89
N SER A 109 18.25 -1.64 -9.92
CA SER A 109 16.93 -2.21 -9.77
C SER A 109 17.15 -3.58 -9.13
N ARG A 110 17.07 -3.61 -7.80
CA ARG A 110 17.04 -4.89 -7.11
C ARG A 110 15.90 -5.63 -7.75
N PRO A 111 16.09 -6.86 -8.16
CA PRO A 111 15.02 -7.61 -8.75
C PRO A 111 13.83 -7.56 -7.79
N THR A 112 12.70 -7.06 -8.27
CA THR A 112 11.48 -6.94 -7.50
C THR A 112 10.62 -8.21 -7.63
N VAL A 113 9.65 -8.35 -6.76
CA VAL A 113 8.62 -9.38 -6.77
C VAL A 113 7.27 -8.73 -6.48
N ASP A 114 6.27 -9.08 -7.27
CA ASP A 114 4.90 -8.68 -7.03
C ASP A 114 4.23 -9.64 -6.05
N VAL A 115 3.75 -9.09 -4.94
CA VAL A 115 3.03 -9.82 -3.90
C VAL A 115 1.56 -9.43 -3.92
N THR A 116 0.73 -10.25 -4.55
CA THR A 116 -0.72 -10.03 -4.62
C THR A 116 -1.40 -10.61 -3.39
N ILE A 117 -2.08 -9.76 -2.64
CA ILE A 117 -2.90 -10.12 -1.48
C ILE A 117 -4.37 -10.00 -1.89
N PRO A 118 -5.08 -11.13 -2.05
CA PRO A 118 -6.52 -11.11 -2.35
C PRO A 118 -7.35 -10.51 -1.22
N GLU A 119 -8.49 -9.92 -1.57
CA GLU A 119 -9.47 -9.40 -0.61
C GLU A 119 -9.97 -10.50 0.34
N GLY A 120 -10.32 -10.12 1.56
CA GLY A 120 -10.89 -11.01 2.58
C GLY A 120 -9.88 -11.94 3.29
N ARG A 121 -8.63 -12.00 2.86
CA ARG A 121 -7.64 -12.87 3.50
C ARG A 121 -7.29 -12.39 4.91
N SER A 122 -7.30 -13.32 5.86
CA SER A 122 -6.81 -13.08 7.22
C SER A 122 -5.27 -13.05 7.25
N ARG A 123 -4.70 -12.51 8.31
CA ARG A 123 -3.25 -12.51 8.53
C ARG A 123 -2.64 -13.92 8.42
N ARG A 124 -3.35 -14.95 8.91
CA ARG A 124 -2.93 -16.35 8.81
C ARG A 124 -2.91 -16.84 7.36
N GLU A 125 -3.86 -16.41 6.55
CA GLU A 125 -3.91 -16.76 5.12
C GLU A 125 -2.91 -15.97 4.28
N ILE A 126 -2.54 -14.75 4.69
CA ILE A 126 -1.52 -13.93 4.02
C ILE A 126 -0.09 -14.44 4.31
N ALA A 127 0.17 -14.99 5.50
CA ALA A 127 1.49 -15.46 5.88
C ALA A 127 2.13 -16.42 4.87
N PRO A 128 1.46 -17.48 4.37
CA PRO A 128 2.03 -18.33 3.33
C PRO A 128 2.23 -17.62 1.99
N ILE A 129 1.44 -16.61 1.65
CA ILE A 129 1.63 -15.80 0.43
C ILE A 129 2.95 -15.03 0.53
N SER A 130 3.19 -14.36 1.67
CA SER A 130 4.44 -13.65 1.97
C SER A 130 5.66 -14.60 1.88
N GLY A 131 5.56 -15.80 2.45
CA GLY A 131 6.62 -16.81 2.39
C GLY A 131 6.91 -17.31 0.97
N LYS A 132 5.88 -17.58 0.17
CA LYS A 132 6.00 -18.01 -1.24
C LYS A 132 6.63 -16.92 -2.12
N ALA A 133 6.41 -15.65 -1.79
CA ALA A 133 7.03 -14.51 -2.46
C ALA A 133 8.53 -14.34 -2.08
N GLY A 134 9.06 -15.17 -1.17
CA GLY A 134 10.46 -15.10 -0.74
C GLY A 134 10.77 -13.94 0.21
N LEU A 135 9.78 -13.37 0.88
CA LEU A 135 10.00 -12.33 1.89
C LEU A 135 10.63 -12.93 3.15
N ARG A 136 11.54 -12.20 3.78
CA ARG A 136 12.29 -12.66 4.97
C ARG A 136 11.55 -12.35 6.27
N GLY A 137 11.67 -13.23 7.24
CA GLY A 137 11.06 -13.10 8.56
C GLY A 137 9.59 -13.52 8.58
N SER A 138 8.97 -13.39 9.75
CA SER A 138 7.60 -13.84 9.98
C SER A 138 6.60 -12.72 9.69
N TYR A 139 5.72 -12.92 8.71
CA TYR A 139 4.59 -12.02 8.46
C TYR A 139 3.64 -11.95 9.66
N MET A 140 3.44 -13.09 10.35
CA MET A 140 2.59 -13.14 11.55
C MET A 140 3.13 -12.26 12.68
N GLU A 141 4.45 -12.25 12.89
CA GLU A 141 5.09 -11.39 13.89
C GLU A 141 5.08 -9.92 13.47
N ALA A 142 5.40 -9.64 12.20
CA ALA A 142 5.39 -8.28 11.66
C ALA A 142 4.01 -7.63 11.77
N SER A 143 2.93 -8.40 11.56
CA SER A 143 1.54 -7.94 11.62
C SER A 143 0.86 -8.14 12.97
N ALA A 144 1.56 -8.71 13.98
CA ALA A 144 0.98 -9.00 15.30
C ALA A 144 0.72 -7.75 16.14
N ARG A 145 1.51 -6.71 15.94
CA ARG A 145 1.46 -5.50 16.75
C ARG A 145 1.61 -4.27 15.90
N PHE A 146 0.87 -3.26 16.27
CA PHE A 146 1.03 -1.93 15.75
C PHE A 146 2.46 -1.40 16.00
N ARG A 147 3.10 -0.93 14.93
CA ARG A 147 4.35 -0.15 14.95
C ARG A 147 4.26 0.87 13.82
N GLY A 148 4.36 2.16 14.14
CA GLY A 148 4.41 3.21 13.12
C GLY A 148 3.17 4.11 13.00
N ALA A 149 2.81 4.53 11.80
CA ALA A 149 1.85 5.60 11.54
C ALA A 149 0.39 5.25 11.83
N LEU A 150 0.00 3.96 11.77
CA LEU A 150 -1.38 3.55 12.02
C LEU A 150 -1.58 3.20 13.50
N ASN A 151 -2.53 3.86 14.15
CA ASN A 151 -2.97 3.55 15.49
C ASN A 151 -4.43 3.07 15.47
N PRO A 152 -4.72 1.77 15.75
CA PRO A 152 -6.08 1.23 15.77
C PRO A 152 -7.06 1.99 16.67
N LEU A 153 -6.57 2.58 17.78
CA LEU A 153 -7.42 3.36 18.69
C LEU A 153 -8.03 4.60 18.02
N ARG A 154 -7.39 5.18 17.00
CA ARG A 154 -7.93 6.30 16.22
C ARG A 154 -9.16 5.89 15.39
N TYR A 155 -9.32 4.60 15.14
CA TYR A 155 -10.46 4.02 14.44
C TYR A 155 -11.54 3.51 15.41
N GLY A 156 -11.34 3.68 16.70
CA GLY A 156 -12.28 3.23 17.73
C GLY A 156 -12.09 1.77 18.16
N ALA A 157 -10.96 1.15 17.84
CA ALA A 157 -10.63 -0.17 18.35
C ALA A 157 -10.50 -0.15 19.89
N PRO A 158 -10.90 -1.22 20.60
CA PRO A 158 -10.76 -1.32 22.04
C PRO A 158 -9.33 -1.16 22.52
N ARG A 159 -9.14 -0.61 23.74
CA ARG A 159 -7.82 -0.53 24.40
C ARG A 159 -7.24 -1.94 24.51
N GLY A 160 -5.98 -2.10 24.13
CA GLY A 160 -5.33 -3.42 24.13
C GLY A 160 -5.44 -4.21 22.83
N THR A 161 -6.15 -3.69 21.82
CA THR A 161 -6.14 -4.28 20.46
C THR A 161 -4.70 -4.32 19.96
N ARG A 162 -4.20 -5.52 19.73
CA ARG A 162 -2.82 -5.77 19.26
C ARG A 162 -2.76 -6.22 17.81
N SER A 163 -3.81 -6.89 17.33
CA SER A 163 -3.85 -7.43 15.96
C SER A 163 -4.09 -6.34 14.94
N LEU A 164 -3.36 -6.41 13.83
CA LEU A 164 -3.58 -5.58 12.64
C LEU A 164 -4.62 -6.19 11.69
N GLU A 165 -5.35 -7.22 12.10
CA GLU A 165 -6.44 -7.80 11.29
C GLU A 165 -7.46 -6.72 10.91
N GLY A 166 -7.83 -6.67 9.64
CA GLY A 166 -8.71 -5.65 9.07
C GLY A 166 -7.99 -4.40 8.54
N PHE A 167 -6.75 -4.14 8.96
CA PHE A 167 -5.97 -2.96 8.55
C PHE A 167 -4.94 -3.22 7.46
N LEU A 168 -4.77 -4.47 7.04
CA LEU A 168 -3.77 -4.90 6.06
C LEU A 168 -4.40 -4.92 4.66
N PHE A 169 -4.47 -3.74 4.02
CA PHE A 169 -5.23 -3.54 2.79
C PHE A 169 -4.83 -4.52 1.69
N PRO A 170 -5.80 -5.17 1.01
CA PRO A 170 -5.54 -6.09 -0.07
C PRO A 170 -5.20 -5.33 -1.37
N ALA A 171 -4.05 -5.66 -1.98
CA ALA A 171 -3.60 -5.13 -3.26
C ALA A 171 -2.40 -5.95 -3.77
N THR A 172 -1.88 -5.60 -4.93
CA THR A 172 -0.57 -6.07 -5.40
C THR A 172 0.51 -5.08 -4.96
N TYR A 173 1.56 -5.59 -4.33
CA TYR A 173 2.67 -4.82 -3.78
C TYR A 173 3.96 -5.24 -4.44
N GLU A 174 4.63 -4.31 -5.10
CA GLU A 174 5.98 -4.51 -5.61
C GLU A 174 6.99 -4.32 -4.47
N LEU A 175 7.82 -5.31 -4.22
CA LEU A 175 8.82 -5.34 -3.16
C LEU A 175 10.16 -5.81 -3.70
N ASP A 176 11.27 -5.39 -3.09
CA ASP A 176 12.56 -5.96 -3.40
C ASP A 176 12.55 -7.46 -3.10
N ARG A 177 13.16 -8.26 -3.98
CA ARG A 177 13.31 -9.70 -3.77
C ARG A 177 14.09 -9.95 -2.48
N GLY A 178 13.51 -10.76 -1.58
CA GLY A 178 14.07 -10.99 -0.24
C GLY A 178 13.93 -9.83 0.74
N ALA A 179 13.02 -8.88 0.50
CA ALA A 179 12.67 -7.85 1.47
C ALA A 179 12.12 -8.47 2.77
N PRO A 180 12.22 -7.77 3.90
CA PRO A 180 11.58 -8.20 5.13
C PRO A 180 10.04 -8.22 5.00
N ALA A 181 9.36 -9.19 5.59
CA ALA A 181 7.89 -9.27 5.60
C ALA A 181 7.23 -8.04 6.23
N ARG A 182 7.92 -7.30 7.10
CA ARG A 182 7.45 -6.02 7.65
C ARG A 182 7.24 -4.95 6.58
N ASP A 183 8.02 -4.97 5.51
CA ASP A 183 7.90 -3.97 4.44
C ASP A 183 6.57 -4.15 3.70
N LEU A 184 6.13 -5.40 3.50
CA LEU A 184 4.78 -5.69 3.02
C LEU A 184 3.71 -5.15 3.97
N VAL A 185 3.85 -5.41 5.28
CA VAL A 185 2.92 -4.90 6.31
C VAL A 185 2.84 -3.37 6.28
N GLU A 186 3.97 -2.68 6.21
CA GLU A 186 4.01 -1.22 6.16
C GLU A 186 3.30 -0.66 4.91
N ARG A 187 3.51 -1.27 3.75
CA ARG A 187 2.80 -0.89 2.51
C ARG A 187 1.30 -1.16 2.59
N GLN A 188 0.89 -2.29 3.18
CA GLN A 188 -0.52 -2.59 3.40
C GLN A 188 -1.20 -1.58 4.32
N LEU A 189 -0.52 -1.17 5.40
CA LEU A 189 -1.02 -0.14 6.33
C LEU A 189 -1.11 1.24 5.68
N ALA A 190 -0.12 1.63 4.87
CA ALA A 190 -0.15 2.87 4.12
C ALA A 190 -1.31 2.89 3.11
N ALA A 191 -1.50 1.81 2.35
CA ALA A 191 -2.62 1.64 1.42
C ALA A 191 -3.98 1.67 2.16
N PHE A 192 -4.05 1.07 3.35
CA PHE A 192 -5.25 1.15 4.19
C PHE A 192 -5.60 2.60 4.55
N VAL A 193 -4.65 3.36 5.06
CA VAL A 193 -4.87 4.76 5.46
C VAL A 193 -5.37 5.59 4.28
N GLU A 194 -4.72 5.45 3.11
CA GLU A 194 -5.10 6.16 1.89
C GLU A 194 -6.52 5.79 1.41
N ASN A 195 -6.85 4.50 1.37
CA ASN A 195 -8.14 4.06 0.86
C ASN A 195 -9.27 4.29 1.86
N PHE A 196 -9.02 4.08 3.15
CA PHE A 196 -10.01 4.32 4.19
C PHE A 196 -10.38 5.80 4.33
N ALA A 197 -9.46 6.72 4.06
CA ALA A 197 -9.75 8.16 4.04
C ALA A 197 -10.80 8.56 2.99
N LYS A 198 -11.05 7.72 1.98
CA LYS A 198 -12.05 7.92 0.92
C LYS A 198 -13.44 7.40 1.29
N VAL A 199 -13.62 6.91 2.55
CA VAL A 199 -14.87 6.29 3.01
C VAL A 199 -15.69 7.28 3.85
N ASP A 200 -16.93 7.53 3.44
CA ASP A 200 -17.86 8.31 4.24
C ASP A 200 -18.48 7.44 5.37
N LEU A 201 -18.23 7.83 6.60
CA LEU A 201 -18.71 7.14 7.81
C LEU A 201 -19.98 7.78 8.40
N ALA A 202 -20.60 8.77 7.75
CA ALA A 202 -21.72 9.50 8.33
C ALA A 202 -22.89 8.59 8.70
N ARG A 203 -23.19 7.58 7.87
CA ARG A 203 -24.30 6.65 8.12
C ARG A 203 -24.02 5.69 9.30
N SER A 204 -22.82 5.12 9.38
CA SER A 204 -22.42 4.25 10.49
C SER A 204 -22.35 5.01 11.82
N LYS A 205 -21.83 6.24 11.81
CA LYS A 205 -21.80 7.11 13.01
C LYS A 205 -23.21 7.41 13.55
N ARG A 206 -24.21 7.62 12.68
CA ARG A 206 -25.62 7.80 13.12
C ARG A 206 -26.21 6.54 13.80
N LYS A 207 -25.56 5.40 13.62
CA LYS A 207 -25.90 4.12 14.27
C LYS A 207 -24.98 3.80 15.46
N ASN A 208 -24.22 4.80 15.95
CA ASN A 208 -23.24 4.67 17.03
C ASN A 208 -22.15 3.62 16.78
N LEU A 209 -21.80 3.38 15.51
CA LEU A 209 -20.70 2.47 15.14
C LEU A 209 -19.42 3.27 14.89
N THR A 210 -18.33 2.75 15.40
CA THR A 210 -16.98 3.27 15.19
C THR A 210 -16.46 2.87 13.80
N ALA A 211 -15.37 3.48 13.37
CA ALA A 211 -14.66 3.05 12.16
C ALA A 211 -14.16 1.60 12.26
N TYR A 212 -13.82 1.15 13.47
CA TYR A 212 -13.41 -0.22 13.74
C TYR A 212 -14.58 -1.21 13.60
N ASP A 213 -15.78 -0.85 14.09
CA ASP A 213 -16.98 -1.66 13.89
C ASP A 213 -17.32 -1.80 12.40
N VAL A 214 -17.13 -0.72 11.63
CA VAL A 214 -17.28 -0.76 10.16
C VAL A 214 -16.30 -1.75 9.54
N LEU A 215 -15.04 -1.81 10.00
CA LEU A 215 -14.05 -2.79 9.52
C LEU A 215 -14.44 -4.22 9.88
N ILE A 216 -14.95 -4.44 11.10
CA ILE A 216 -15.47 -5.77 11.51
C ILE A 216 -16.59 -6.19 10.57
N ILE A 217 -17.58 -5.33 10.36
CA ILE A 217 -18.70 -5.59 9.45
C ILE A 217 -18.21 -5.83 8.02
N ALA A 218 -17.30 -4.97 7.52
CA ALA A 218 -16.73 -5.10 6.18
C ALA A 218 -16.04 -6.46 5.98
N SER A 219 -15.29 -6.94 7.00
CA SER A 219 -14.62 -8.23 6.93
C SER A 219 -15.59 -9.42 6.85
N MET A 220 -16.77 -9.31 7.46
CA MET A 220 -17.84 -10.29 7.34
C MET A 220 -18.50 -10.21 5.97
N VAL A 221 -18.86 -9.00 5.51
CA VAL A 221 -19.43 -8.78 4.17
C VAL A 221 -18.50 -9.32 3.08
N GLU A 222 -17.20 -9.10 3.19
CA GLU A 222 -16.22 -9.60 2.23
C GLU A 222 -16.18 -11.12 2.14
N ARG A 223 -16.40 -11.80 3.24
CA ARG A 223 -16.37 -13.26 3.32
C ARG A 223 -17.70 -13.93 2.92
N GLU A 224 -18.80 -13.19 2.93
CA GLU A 224 -20.13 -13.69 2.57
C GLU A 224 -20.51 -13.33 1.13
N ALA A 225 -20.21 -12.10 0.67
CA ALA A 225 -20.66 -11.63 -0.63
C ALA A 225 -19.85 -12.23 -1.78
N GLN A 226 -20.50 -13.00 -2.64
CA GLN A 226 -19.92 -13.41 -3.93
C GLN A 226 -20.19 -12.38 -5.02
N LEU A 227 -21.35 -11.73 -5.00
CA LEU A 227 -21.74 -10.71 -5.97
C LEU A 227 -21.55 -9.31 -5.39
N ALA A 228 -20.91 -8.42 -6.16
CA ALA A 228 -20.62 -7.05 -5.74
C ALA A 228 -21.90 -6.27 -5.35
N LYS A 229 -23.02 -6.49 -6.07
CA LYS A 229 -24.31 -5.84 -5.82
C LYS A 229 -24.94 -6.18 -4.48
N GLU A 230 -24.55 -7.31 -3.86
CA GLU A 230 -25.13 -7.80 -2.60
C GLU A 230 -24.44 -7.26 -1.36
N ARG A 231 -23.19 -6.75 -1.48
CA ARG A 231 -22.45 -6.22 -0.33
C ARG A 231 -23.23 -5.22 0.51
N PRO A 232 -23.89 -4.18 -0.07
CA PRO A 232 -24.69 -3.26 0.74
C PRO A 232 -25.92 -3.88 1.40
N ILE A 233 -26.51 -4.92 0.79
CA ILE A 233 -27.68 -5.62 1.33
C ILE A 233 -27.25 -6.52 2.49
N ILE A 234 -26.16 -7.29 2.34
CA ILE A 234 -25.57 -8.11 3.41
C ILE A 234 -25.18 -7.23 4.61
N ALA A 235 -24.54 -6.07 4.33
CA ALA A 235 -24.26 -5.09 5.38
C ALA A 235 -25.53 -4.65 6.10
N ALA A 236 -26.64 -4.40 5.37
CA ALA A 236 -27.92 -4.03 5.97
C ALA A 236 -28.50 -5.14 6.85
N VAL A 237 -28.40 -6.40 6.44
CA VAL A 237 -28.81 -7.55 7.28
C VAL A 237 -28.04 -7.55 8.61
N ILE A 238 -26.72 -7.34 8.57
CA ILE A 238 -25.89 -7.26 9.79
C ILE A 238 -26.37 -6.12 10.68
N TYR A 239 -26.58 -4.92 10.13
CA TYR A 239 -27.05 -3.75 10.88
C TYR A 239 -28.45 -3.99 11.51
N ASN A 240 -29.37 -4.59 10.77
CA ASN A 240 -30.71 -4.89 11.26
C ASN A 240 -30.65 -5.88 12.44
N ARG A 241 -29.85 -6.96 12.31
CA ARG A 241 -29.67 -7.93 13.40
C ARG A 241 -28.98 -7.36 14.62
N LEU A 242 -27.97 -6.49 14.43
CA LEU A 242 -27.34 -5.76 15.53
C LEU A 242 -28.35 -4.86 16.25
N SER A 243 -29.18 -4.13 15.51
CA SER A 243 -30.24 -3.29 16.08
C SER A 243 -31.27 -4.07 16.87
N ASP A 244 -31.58 -5.28 16.43
CA ASP A 244 -32.56 -6.17 17.08
C ASP A 244 -31.96 -6.97 18.25
N GLY A 245 -30.62 -6.86 18.48
CA GLY A 245 -29.91 -7.67 19.48
C GLY A 245 -29.85 -9.17 19.14
N THR A 246 -30.11 -9.54 17.90
CA THR A 246 -30.11 -10.94 17.45
C THR A 246 -28.68 -11.40 17.08
N PRO A 247 -28.32 -12.68 17.35
CA PRO A 247 -27.08 -13.28 16.88
C PRO A 247 -26.93 -13.13 15.36
N LEU A 248 -25.73 -12.77 14.86
CA LEU A 248 -25.52 -12.53 13.43
C LEU A 248 -25.57 -13.80 12.59
N GLY A 249 -25.15 -14.95 13.16
CA GLY A 249 -25.24 -16.24 12.51
C GLY A 249 -24.32 -16.41 11.30
N ILE A 250 -23.19 -15.68 11.25
CA ILE A 250 -22.26 -15.65 10.12
C ILE A 250 -21.21 -16.74 10.28
N ASP A 251 -21.22 -17.74 9.38
CA ASP A 251 -20.32 -18.89 9.43
C ASP A 251 -18.85 -18.52 9.25
N ALA A 252 -18.56 -17.47 8.49
CA ALA A 252 -17.21 -16.97 8.29
C ALA A 252 -16.51 -16.60 9.61
N THR A 253 -17.25 -16.14 10.62
CA THR A 253 -16.71 -15.83 11.95
C THR A 253 -16.30 -17.11 12.71
N THR A 254 -17.08 -18.17 12.63
CA THR A 254 -16.75 -19.47 13.19
C THR A 254 -15.56 -20.11 12.48
N ARG A 255 -15.50 -20.02 11.14
CA ARG A 255 -14.37 -20.45 10.33
C ARG A 255 -13.07 -19.76 10.73
N TYR A 256 -13.11 -18.45 10.97
CA TYR A 256 -11.97 -17.68 11.43
C TYR A 256 -11.46 -18.16 12.80
N ALA A 257 -12.38 -18.41 13.75
CA ALA A 257 -12.02 -18.94 15.07
C ALA A 257 -11.35 -20.31 14.98
N LEU A 258 -11.83 -21.18 14.10
CA LEU A 258 -11.30 -22.53 13.88
C LEU A 258 -10.05 -22.58 12.98
N ASN A 259 -9.65 -21.44 12.39
CA ASN A 259 -8.64 -21.42 11.34
C ASN A 259 -8.95 -22.39 10.18
N LYS A 260 -10.21 -22.48 9.79
CA LYS A 260 -10.74 -23.38 8.76
C LYS A 260 -11.38 -22.58 7.63
N PRO A 261 -10.58 -22.02 6.69
CA PRO A 261 -11.08 -21.09 5.67
C PRO A 261 -12.00 -21.72 4.64
N SER A 262 -12.01 -23.06 4.51
CA SER A 262 -12.81 -23.79 3.51
C SER A 262 -13.32 -25.13 4.05
N GLY A 263 -14.14 -25.81 3.27
CA GLY A 263 -14.75 -27.10 3.61
C GLY A 263 -16.05 -26.94 4.43
N ALA A 264 -16.82 -28.01 4.59
CA ALA A 264 -18.05 -27.99 5.36
C ALA A 264 -17.75 -27.81 6.87
N LEU A 265 -18.56 -27.02 7.56
CA LEU A 265 -18.57 -26.98 9.03
C LEU A 265 -19.41 -28.13 9.57
N ARG A 266 -18.86 -28.86 10.53
CA ARG A 266 -19.56 -29.89 11.27
C ARG A 266 -20.48 -29.24 12.31
N GLN A 267 -21.53 -29.98 12.76
CA GLN A 267 -22.43 -29.48 13.80
C GLN A 267 -21.65 -29.11 15.09
N SER A 268 -20.69 -29.91 15.51
CA SER A 268 -19.85 -29.63 16.67
C SER A 268 -18.98 -28.35 16.50
N GLU A 269 -18.59 -28.03 15.27
CA GLU A 269 -17.83 -26.82 14.96
C GLU A 269 -18.71 -25.55 14.98
N LEU A 270 -20.01 -25.69 14.68
CA LEU A 270 -20.99 -24.60 14.83
C LEU A 270 -21.32 -24.29 16.29
N GLU A 271 -21.06 -25.23 17.18
CA GLU A 271 -21.36 -25.14 18.63
C GLU A 271 -20.18 -24.70 19.50
N ILE A 272 -19.01 -24.39 18.89
CA ILE A 272 -17.82 -23.99 19.67
C ILE A 272 -18.10 -22.79 20.58
N ASP A 273 -17.54 -22.82 21.78
CA ASP A 273 -17.53 -21.63 22.66
C ASP A 273 -16.37 -20.70 22.29
N SER A 274 -16.69 -19.73 21.48
CA SER A 274 -15.72 -18.75 21.00
C SER A 274 -16.37 -17.36 20.97
N PRO A 275 -15.63 -16.29 21.30
CA PRO A 275 -16.13 -14.93 21.12
C PRO A 275 -16.39 -14.56 19.66
N TYR A 276 -15.88 -15.34 18.72
CA TYR A 276 -16.17 -15.20 17.28
C TYR A 276 -17.39 -16.01 16.83
N ASN A 277 -17.98 -16.86 17.68
CA ASN A 277 -19.18 -17.60 17.28
C ASN A 277 -20.41 -16.72 17.33
N THR A 278 -20.69 -16.03 16.24
CA THR A 278 -21.85 -15.13 16.09
C THR A 278 -23.19 -15.87 15.96
N ARG A 279 -23.22 -17.21 15.98
CA ARG A 279 -24.44 -18.02 16.13
C ARG A 279 -24.90 -18.08 17.58
N LYS A 280 -23.96 -18.09 18.53
CA LYS A 280 -24.22 -18.21 19.97
C LYS A 280 -24.17 -16.86 20.70
N ARG A 281 -23.43 -15.91 20.19
CA ARG A 281 -23.21 -14.61 20.80
C ARG A 281 -23.76 -13.49 19.92
N ALA A 282 -24.63 -12.66 20.51
CA ALA A 282 -25.11 -11.45 19.85
C ALA A 282 -24.01 -10.39 19.79
N GLY A 283 -24.13 -9.47 18.85
CA GLY A 283 -23.16 -8.39 18.63
C GLY A 283 -22.04 -8.75 17.65
N LEU A 284 -21.09 -7.83 17.51
CA LEU A 284 -19.95 -7.98 16.63
C LEU A 284 -18.87 -8.91 17.25
N PRO A 285 -18.13 -9.68 16.45
CA PRO A 285 -16.95 -10.38 16.94
C PRO A 285 -15.89 -9.38 17.42
N PRO A 286 -14.91 -9.84 18.24
CA PRO A 286 -13.94 -8.92 18.87
C PRO A 286 -13.03 -8.16 17.92
N THR A 287 -12.77 -8.73 16.74
CA THR A 287 -11.90 -8.14 15.71
C THR A 287 -12.46 -8.43 14.32
N PRO A 288 -12.01 -7.75 13.28
CA PRO A 288 -12.19 -8.20 11.91
C PRO A 288 -11.70 -9.65 11.73
N ILE A 289 -12.33 -10.39 10.83
CA ILE A 289 -12.02 -11.80 10.52
C ILE A 289 -11.23 -11.97 9.22
N GLY A 290 -10.73 -10.88 8.67
CA GLY A 290 -9.95 -10.80 7.45
C GLY A 290 -9.77 -9.34 7.05
N ASN A 291 -9.06 -9.12 5.95
CA ASN A 291 -8.75 -7.80 5.46
C ASN A 291 -9.63 -7.46 4.25
N PRO A 292 -10.65 -6.62 4.43
CA PRO A 292 -11.63 -6.33 3.39
C PRO A 292 -11.08 -5.39 2.32
N GLY A 293 -11.59 -5.52 1.09
CA GLY A 293 -11.40 -4.56 0.02
C GLY A 293 -12.23 -3.28 0.22
N LEU A 294 -11.93 -2.25 -0.55
CA LEU A 294 -12.60 -0.95 -0.44
C LEU A 294 -14.11 -1.04 -0.67
N SER A 295 -14.55 -1.93 -1.56
CA SER A 295 -15.96 -2.12 -1.88
C SER A 295 -16.77 -2.62 -0.67
N SER A 296 -16.24 -3.56 0.09
CA SER A 296 -16.89 -4.06 1.31
C SER A 296 -16.81 -3.04 2.45
N ILE A 297 -15.72 -2.27 2.56
CA ILE A 297 -15.63 -1.18 3.53
C ILE A 297 -16.70 -0.11 3.25
N ARG A 298 -16.88 0.30 1.98
CA ARG A 298 -17.92 1.25 1.58
C ARG A 298 -19.32 0.70 1.84
N ALA A 299 -19.58 -0.56 1.53
CA ALA A 299 -20.86 -1.20 1.79
C ALA A 299 -21.19 -1.26 3.30
N ALA A 300 -20.20 -1.57 4.12
CA ALA A 300 -20.34 -1.56 5.59
C ALA A 300 -20.56 -0.14 6.14
N ALA A 301 -19.90 0.87 5.57
CA ALA A 301 -20.08 2.27 5.98
C ALA A 301 -21.44 2.85 5.58
N ALA A 302 -21.99 2.40 4.43
CA ALA A 302 -23.25 2.86 3.86
C ALA A 302 -24.13 1.68 3.40
N PRO A 303 -24.69 0.89 4.35
CA PRO A 303 -25.55 -0.25 4.02
C PRO A 303 -26.81 0.18 3.26
N ALA A 304 -27.41 -0.74 2.49
CA ALA A 304 -28.67 -0.52 1.82
C ALA A 304 -29.80 -0.20 2.82
N ASP A 305 -30.84 0.48 2.35
CA ASP A 305 -32.02 0.78 3.14
C ASP A 305 -33.10 -0.28 2.92
N VAL A 306 -32.91 -1.43 3.57
CA VAL A 306 -33.78 -2.59 3.44
C VAL A 306 -34.07 -3.21 4.82
N LYS A 307 -35.18 -3.93 4.95
CA LYS A 307 -35.59 -4.55 6.21
C LYS A 307 -35.20 -6.03 6.34
N PHE A 308 -34.32 -6.52 5.44
CA PHE A 308 -33.91 -7.92 5.45
C PHE A 308 -33.12 -8.27 6.72
N ARG A 309 -33.31 -9.47 7.23
CA ARG A 309 -32.65 -10.05 8.42
C ARG A 309 -31.98 -11.37 8.14
N TYR A 310 -32.30 -11.96 7.00
CA TYR A 310 -31.84 -13.30 6.62
C TYR A 310 -31.43 -13.32 5.17
N PHE A 311 -30.52 -14.20 4.84
CA PHE A 311 -30.17 -14.55 3.46
C PHE A 311 -29.74 -16.02 3.39
N VAL A 312 -29.91 -16.64 2.24
CA VAL A 312 -29.43 -17.96 1.89
C VAL A 312 -29.12 -17.99 0.40
N VAL A 313 -28.17 -18.83 -0.01
CA VAL A 313 -27.84 -19.00 -1.42
C VAL A 313 -29.08 -19.40 -2.23
N LYS A 314 -29.28 -18.75 -3.37
CA LYS A 314 -30.36 -19.03 -4.32
C LYS A 314 -29.95 -20.20 -5.21
N PRO A 315 -30.66 -21.32 -5.19
CA PRO A 315 -30.32 -22.47 -6.02
C PRO A 315 -30.31 -22.11 -7.54
N GLY A 316 -29.43 -22.75 -8.29
CA GLY A 316 -29.32 -22.54 -9.74
C GLY A 316 -28.70 -21.23 -10.15
N THR A 317 -27.98 -20.55 -9.23
CA THR A 317 -27.25 -19.32 -9.52
C THR A 317 -25.80 -19.45 -9.08
N CYS A 318 -24.93 -18.56 -9.58
CA CYS A 318 -23.53 -18.49 -9.17
C CYS A 318 -23.38 -17.67 -7.89
N GLY A 319 -23.79 -18.27 -6.74
CA GLY A 319 -23.63 -17.66 -5.41
C GLY A 319 -24.51 -16.42 -5.16
N GLU A 320 -25.59 -16.20 -5.94
CA GLU A 320 -26.58 -15.17 -5.63
C GLU A 320 -27.36 -15.55 -4.37
N HIS A 321 -27.68 -14.56 -3.52
CA HIS A 321 -28.50 -14.77 -2.34
C HIS A 321 -29.95 -14.37 -2.57
N VAL A 322 -30.85 -15.08 -1.91
CA VAL A 322 -32.23 -14.63 -1.68
C VAL A 322 -32.32 -14.11 -0.26
N PHE A 323 -32.89 -12.91 -0.12
CA PHE A 323 -33.00 -12.18 1.14
C PHE A 323 -34.43 -12.28 1.67
N ALA A 324 -34.58 -12.30 3.00
CA ALA A 324 -35.87 -12.38 3.68
C ALA A 324 -35.92 -11.40 4.86
N ALA A 325 -37.08 -10.83 5.10
CA ALA A 325 -37.34 -9.96 6.25
C ALA A 325 -37.81 -10.74 7.48
N THR A 326 -38.51 -11.86 7.29
CA THR A 326 -39.07 -12.69 8.36
C THR A 326 -38.42 -14.08 8.39
N ILE A 327 -38.55 -14.78 9.50
CA ILE A 327 -38.03 -16.13 9.67
C ILE A 327 -38.85 -17.15 8.83
N GLU A 328 -40.11 -16.90 8.61
CA GLU A 328 -41.00 -17.75 7.81
C GLU A 328 -40.55 -17.72 6.34
N GLU A 329 -40.31 -16.53 5.77
CA GLU A 329 -39.78 -16.37 4.43
C GLU A 329 -38.40 -17.05 4.29
N HIS A 330 -37.53 -16.88 5.31
CA HIS A 330 -36.24 -17.51 5.34
C HIS A 330 -36.30 -19.01 5.32
N ASN A 331 -37.16 -19.60 6.19
CA ASN A 331 -37.35 -21.05 6.27
C ASN A 331 -37.84 -21.64 4.94
N GLN A 332 -38.72 -20.92 4.23
CA GLN A 332 -39.15 -21.33 2.88
C GLN A 332 -37.97 -21.32 1.89
N ASN A 333 -37.11 -20.31 1.94
CA ASN A 333 -35.93 -20.22 1.08
C ASN A 333 -34.91 -21.31 1.42
N VAL A 334 -34.71 -21.63 2.72
CA VAL A 334 -33.83 -22.70 3.17
C VAL A 334 -34.37 -24.06 2.69
N ALA A 335 -35.71 -24.30 2.77
CA ALA A 335 -36.32 -25.52 2.27
C ALA A 335 -36.14 -25.71 0.75
N ARG A 336 -36.24 -24.61 -0.02
CA ARG A 336 -35.95 -24.61 -1.48
C ARG A 336 -34.47 -24.95 -1.76
N TYR A 337 -33.55 -24.37 -1.01
CA TYR A 337 -32.13 -24.69 -1.13
C TYR A 337 -31.83 -26.13 -0.78
N ALA A 338 -32.36 -26.63 0.33
CA ALA A 338 -32.20 -28.02 0.75
C ALA A 338 -32.78 -29.05 -0.27
N GLY A 339 -33.94 -28.75 -0.84
CA GLY A 339 -34.53 -29.56 -1.91
C GLY A 339 -33.67 -29.62 -3.17
N ALA A 340 -33.17 -28.49 -3.62
CA ALA A 340 -32.27 -28.42 -4.78
C ALA A 340 -30.94 -29.14 -4.52
N ARG A 341 -30.40 -29.02 -3.31
CA ARG A 341 -29.18 -29.72 -2.90
C ARG A 341 -29.35 -31.24 -2.89
N ALA A 342 -30.46 -31.72 -2.37
CA ALA A 342 -30.78 -33.15 -2.39
C ALA A 342 -30.90 -33.70 -3.82
N GLN A 343 -31.51 -32.94 -4.74
CA GLN A 343 -31.58 -33.29 -6.16
C GLN A 343 -30.19 -33.29 -6.84
N ALA A 344 -29.27 -32.46 -6.38
CA ALA A 344 -27.86 -32.40 -6.87
C ALA A 344 -26.96 -33.47 -6.18
N GLY A 345 -27.50 -34.43 -5.44
CA GLY A 345 -26.71 -35.46 -4.75
C GLY A 345 -25.86 -34.91 -3.62
N ASP A 346 -26.43 -34.04 -2.79
CA ASP A 346 -25.80 -33.33 -1.66
C ASP A 346 -24.62 -32.40 -2.04
N ARG A 347 -24.43 -32.15 -3.31
CA ARG A 347 -23.50 -31.11 -3.79
C ARG A 347 -24.13 -29.74 -3.69
N SER A 348 -23.30 -28.69 -3.71
CA SER A 348 -23.81 -27.31 -3.84
C SER A 348 -24.66 -27.19 -5.11
N PRO A 349 -25.89 -26.66 -5.03
CA PRO A 349 -26.74 -26.46 -6.20
C PRO A 349 -26.34 -25.24 -7.02
N ASP A 350 -25.11 -24.72 -6.84
CA ASP A 350 -24.56 -23.59 -7.56
C ASP A 350 -24.18 -23.99 -8.99
N THR A 351 -24.39 -23.07 -9.95
CA THR A 351 -24.19 -23.31 -11.38
C THR A 351 -23.00 -22.56 -11.94
N CYS A 352 -21.98 -22.28 -11.11
CA CYS A 352 -20.70 -21.74 -11.60
C CYS A 352 -19.87 -22.82 -12.26
#